data_a170fb391ee01a3aa775b573870be7b3
#
_entry.id   a170fb391ee01a3aa775b573870be7b3
#
_cell.length_a   1.000
_cell.length_b   1.000
_cell.length_c   1.000
_cell.angle_alpha   90.00
_cell.angle_beta   90.00
_cell.angle_gamma   90.00
#
_symmetry.space_group_name_H-M   'P 1'
#
loop_
_entity.id
_entity.type
_entity.pdbx_description
1 polymer ?
#
loop_
_entity_poly.entity_id
_entity_poly.type
_entity_poly.pdbx_seq_one_letter_code
_entity_poly.pdbx_strand_id
1 'polypeptide(L)'
;MRATREAFGEVLPLMGDTNENILALDADLGGATKIRAFGEKHPDRFFQMGIAEANMIGVASGLSEYGYKVFLASFGSFLTGRYDMIRCSLAYPNQPVVLVGTHVGMAIGKDGVTQMGLEDVSLMRA
;
A
#
# COMPACT_ATOMS: atom_id res chain seq x y z
N MET A 1 -9.28 20.41 8.02
CA MET A 1 -8.36 19.87 6.97
C MET A 1 -8.53 18.36 6.97
N ARG A 2 -8.70 17.75 5.82
CA ARG A 2 -8.92 16.31 5.68
C ARG A 2 -7.58 15.61 5.42
N ALA A 3 -7.32 14.46 6.03
CA ALA A 3 -6.10 13.69 5.78
C ALA A 3 -6.16 13.00 4.41
N THR A 4 -5.02 12.92 3.71
CA THR A 4 -4.93 12.29 2.38
C THR A 4 -5.34 10.81 2.39
N ARG A 5 -5.05 10.07 3.48
CA ARG A 5 -5.48 8.67 3.65
C ARG A 5 -7.01 8.50 3.71
N GLU A 6 -7.74 9.51 4.19
CA GLU A 6 -9.21 9.48 4.21
C GLU A 6 -9.76 9.60 2.78
N ALA A 7 -9.20 10.51 1.99
CA ALA A 7 -9.56 10.62 0.58
C ALA A 7 -9.24 9.33 -0.20
N PHE A 8 -8.09 8.70 0.07
CA PHE A 8 -7.73 7.41 -0.50
C PHE A 8 -8.78 6.33 -0.16
N GLY A 9 -9.14 6.19 1.13
CA GLY A 9 -10.12 5.21 1.59
C GLY A 9 -11.53 5.40 1.02
N GLU A 10 -11.89 6.62 0.62
CA GLU A 10 -13.18 6.88 -0.04
C GLU A 10 -13.13 6.62 -1.56
N VAL A 11 -12.03 6.97 -2.20
CA VAL A 11 -11.91 6.91 -3.67
C VAL A 11 -11.65 5.47 -4.15
N LEU A 12 -10.80 4.70 -3.47
CA LEU A 12 -10.43 3.37 -3.92
C LEU A 12 -11.64 2.41 -4.08
N PRO A 13 -12.61 2.36 -3.14
CA PRO A 13 -13.82 1.56 -3.33
C PRO A 13 -14.66 1.99 -4.54
N LEU A 14 -14.73 3.30 -4.84
CA LEU A 14 -15.44 3.81 -6.01
C LEU A 14 -14.74 3.44 -7.32
N MET A 15 -13.41 3.43 -7.33
CA MET A 15 -12.64 2.91 -8.47
C MET A 15 -12.91 1.42 -8.69
N GLY A 16 -13.08 0.66 -7.62
CA GLY A 16 -13.44 -0.75 -7.66
C GLY A 16 -14.82 -1.03 -8.26
N ASP A 17 -15.77 -0.09 -8.15
CA ASP A 17 -17.10 -0.21 -8.78
C ASP A 17 -17.02 -0.17 -10.31
N THR A 18 -16.05 0.57 -10.84
CA THR A 18 -15.92 0.79 -12.29
C THR A 18 -14.84 -0.08 -12.93
N ASN A 19 -14.03 -0.77 -12.14
CA ASN A 19 -12.94 -1.60 -12.65
C ASN A 19 -12.76 -2.85 -11.79
N GLU A 20 -13.17 -3.98 -12.30
CA GLU A 20 -13.11 -5.28 -11.64
C GLU A 20 -11.67 -5.83 -11.51
N ASN A 21 -10.71 -5.30 -12.28
CA ASN A 21 -9.31 -5.70 -12.21
C ASN A 21 -8.52 -5.04 -11.07
N ILE A 22 -9.15 -4.20 -10.25
CA ILE A 22 -8.51 -3.62 -9.07
C ILE A 22 -8.53 -4.63 -7.93
N LEU A 23 -7.35 -4.90 -7.39
CA LEU A 23 -7.14 -5.68 -6.17
C LEU A 23 -6.49 -4.79 -5.09
N ALA A 24 -6.80 -5.06 -3.84
CA ALA A 24 -6.22 -4.34 -2.71
C ALA A 24 -5.61 -5.31 -1.69
N LEU A 25 -4.39 -5.00 -1.24
CA LEU A 25 -3.63 -5.80 -0.27
C LEU A 25 -3.33 -4.97 0.98
N ASP A 26 -3.46 -5.59 2.13
CA ASP A 26 -3.23 -4.99 3.46
C ASP A 26 -2.27 -5.83 4.29
N ALA A 27 -1.37 -5.19 5.01
CA ALA A 27 -0.46 -5.81 5.97
C ALA A 27 -0.86 -5.48 7.42
N ASP A 28 -2.12 -5.77 7.77
CA ASP A 28 -2.72 -5.58 9.09
C ASP A 28 -2.80 -4.12 9.58
N LEU A 29 -2.78 -3.16 8.67
CA LEU A 29 -2.90 -1.73 8.96
C LEU A 29 -4.10 -1.07 8.25
N GLY A 30 -5.02 -1.86 7.74
CA GLY A 30 -6.13 -1.40 6.89
C GLY A 30 -7.02 -0.34 7.51
N GLY A 31 -7.21 -0.37 8.84
CA GLY A 31 -7.93 0.67 9.57
C GLY A 31 -7.20 2.01 9.61
N ALA A 32 -5.89 1.97 9.80
CA ALA A 32 -5.05 3.17 9.85
C ALA A 32 -4.81 3.76 8.46
N THR A 33 -4.52 2.93 7.46
CA THR A 33 -4.28 3.33 6.07
C THR A 33 -5.56 3.65 5.30
N LYS A 34 -6.72 3.19 5.81
CA LYS A 34 -8.06 3.30 5.20
C LYS A 34 -8.31 2.35 4.02
N ILE A 35 -7.38 1.47 3.67
CA ILE A 35 -7.57 0.50 2.58
C ILE A 35 -8.68 -0.53 2.90
N ARG A 36 -8.98 -0.74 4.19
CA ARG A 36 -10.06 -1.64 4.65
C ARG A 36 -11.41 -1.30 4.02
N ALA A 37 -11.69 -0.02 3.75
CA ALA A 37 -12.93 0.42 3.10
C ALA A 37 -13.16 -0.25 1.73
N PHE A 38 -12.07 -0.56 1.01
CA PHE A 38 -12.16 -1.35 -0.23
C PHE A 38 -12.61 -2.79 0.07
N GLY A 39 -12.03 -3.43 1.08
CA GLY A 39 -12.38 -4.79 1.47
C GLY A 39 -13.80 -4.95 1.98
N GLU A 40 -14.33 -3.93 2.68
CA GLU A 40 -15.73 -3.91 3.13
C GLU A 40 -16.72 -3.89 1.96
N LYS A 41 -16.35 -3.25 0.85
CA LYS A 41 -17.19 -3.15 -0.35
C LYS A 41 -16.93 -4.26 -1.37
N HIS A 42 -15.68 -4.69 -1.51
CA HIS A 42 -15.22 -5.66 -2.50
C HIS A 42 -14.42 -6.80 -1.83
N PRO A 43 -15.04 -7.63 -0.97
CA PRO A 43 -14.34 -8.62 -0.16
C PRO A 43 -13.56 -9.67 -0.98
N ASP A 44 -14.08 -10.04 -2.14
CA ASP A 44 -13.44 -11.04 -3.04
C ASP A 44 -12.17 -10.52 -3.73
N ARG A 45 -11.90 -9.21 -3.61
CA ARG A 45 -10.76 -8.52 -4.23
C ARG A 45 -9.84 -7.85 -3.19
N PHE A 46 -10.02 -8.19 -1.93
CA PHE A 46 -9.22 -7.69 -0.82
C PHE A 46 -8.49 -8.84 -0.13
N PHE A 47 -7.16 -8.68 0.02
CA PHE A 47 -6.31 -9.72 0.59
C PHE A 47 -5.59 -9.19 1.82
N GLN A 48 -5.86 -9.80 2.96
CA GLN A 48 -5.13 -9.57 4.20
C GLN A 48 -3.87 -10.44 4.23
N MET A 49 -2.70 -9.82 4.21
CA MET A 49 -1.42 -10.50 4.17
C MET A 49 -0.79 -10.74 5.55
N GLY A 50 -1.40 -10.18 6.62
CA GLY A 50 -0.79 -10.13 7.94
C GLY A 50 0.36 -9.11 8.01
N ILE A 51 1.11 -9.10 9.11
CA ILE A 51 2.27 -8.20 9.29
C ILE A 51 3.45 -8.74 8.47
N ALA A 52 3.38 -8.60 7.16
CA ALA A 52 4.32 -9.21 6.21
C ALA A 52 4.47 -8.36 4.93
N GLU A 53 4.99 -7.14 5.05
CA GLU A 53 5.11 -6.20 3.92
C GLU A 53 5.97 -6.76 2.77
N ALA A 54 7.05 -7.47 3.07
CA ALA A 54 7.89 -8.09 2.05
C ALA A 54 7.10 -9.11 1.21
N ASN A 55 6.31 -9.97 1.87
CA ASN A 55 5.43 -10.93 1.20
C ASN A 55 4.32 -10.21 0.41
N MET A 56 3.72 -9.16 0.98
CA MET A 56 2.71 -8.34 0.30
C MET A 56 3.24 -7.75 -1.01
N ILE A 57 4.47 -7.23 -1.02
CA ILE A 57 5.11 -6.69 -2.22
C ILE A 57 5.32 -7.79 -3.27
N GLY A 58 5.80 -8.98 -2.86
CA GLY A 58 5.99 -10.12 -3.77
C GLY A 58 4.68 -10.62 -4.37
N VAL A 59 3.63 -10.74 -3.56
CA VAL A 59 2.29 -11.13 -4.03
C VAL A 59 1.72 -10.08 -4.99
N ALA A 60 1.88 -8.79 -4.68
CA ALA A 60 1.45 -7.71 -5.56
C ALA A 60 2.13 -7.76 -6.93
N SER A 61 3.44 -8.07 -6.95
CA SER A 61 4.18 -8.28 -8.19
C SER A 61 3.58 -9.41 -9.02
N GLY A 62 3.36 -10.58 -8.42
CA GLY A 62 2.77 -11.74 -9.11
C GLY A 62 1.36 -11.46 -9.65
N LEU A 63 0.51 -10.81 -8.86
CA LEU A 63 -0.85 -10.46 -9.30
C LEU A 63 -0.84 -9.44 -10.45
N SER A 64 0.10 -8.51 -10.46
CA SER A 64 0.21 -7.53 -11.55
C SER A 64 0.66 -8.16 -12.87
N GLU A 65 1.46 -9.25 -12.84
CA GLU A 65 1.81 -10.05 -14.03
C GLU A 65 0.57 -10.67 -14.71
N TYR A 66 -0.46 -10.98 -13.92
CA TYR A 66 -1.74 -11.47 -14.47
C TYR A 66 -2.66 -10.35 -14.97
N GLY A 67 -2.20 -9.11 -15.01
CA GLY A 67 -2.94 -7.95 -15.54
C GLY A 67 -3.83 -7.23 -14.52
N TYR A 68 -3.74 -7.57 -13.24
CA TYR A 68 -4.46 -6.86 -12.20
C TYR A 68 -3.80 -5.51 -11.86
N LYS A 69 -4.61 -4.53 -11.52
CA LYS A 69 -4.17 -3.25 -10.95
C LYS A 69 -4.15 -3.36 -9.44
N VAL A 70 -2.96 -3.57 -8.88
CA VAL A 70 -2.81 -3.86 -7.46
C VAL A 70 -2.49 -2.59 -6.68
N PHE A 71 -3.29 -2.33 -5.65
CA PHE A 71 -3.03 -1.33 -4.62
C PHE A 71 -2.60 -2.04 -3.35
N LEU A 72 -1.52 -1.64 -2.75
CA LEU A 72 -1.12 -2.12 -1.43
C LEU A 72 -0.87 -0.94 -0.50
N ALA A 73 -1.23 -1.08 0.77
CA ALA A 73 -1.08 -0.01 1.75
C ALA A 73 -0.45 -0.50 3.05
N SER A 74 0.51 0.28 3.53
CA SER A 74 1.11 0.14 4.85
C SER A 74 1.63 1.51 5.30
N PHE A 75 2.30 1.59 6.45
CA PHE A 75 3.03 2.80 6.82
C PHE A 75 4.25 2.98 5.92
N GLY A 76 4.55 4.22 5.57
CA GLY A 76 5.68 4.54 4.70
C GLY A 76 7.00 3.99 5.20
N SER A 77 7.28 4.07 6.51
CA SER A 77 8.48 3.51 7.13
C SER A 77 8.60 2.00 6.98
N PHE A 78 7.48 1.27 6.97
CA PHE A 78 7.48 -0.19 6.78
C PHE A 78 7.70 -0.57 5.32
N LEU A 79 7.16 0.19 4.39
CA LEU A 79 7.41 -0.01 2.96
C LEU A 79 8.86 0.35 2.60
N THR A 80 9.38 1.47 3.06
CA THR A 80 10.78 1.85 2.81
C THR A 80 11.77 0.90 3.44
N GLY A 81 11.42 0.30 4.58
CA GLY A 81 12.19 -0.79 5.20
C GLY A 81 12.25 -2.09 4.36
N ARG A 82 11.53 -2.16 3.25
CA ARG A 82 11.53 -3.27 2.27
C ARG A 82 11.91 -2.79 0.87
N TYR A 83 12.80 -1.80 0.83
CA TYR A 83 13.22 -1.15 -0.41
C TYR A 83 13.81 -2.11 -1.43
N ASP A 84 14.59 -3.10 -0.98
CA ASP A 84 15.13 -4.15 -1.83
C ASP A 84 14.04 -4.92 -2.58
N MET A 85 12.94 -5.27 -1.89
CA MET A 85 11.79 -5.95 -2.51
C MET A 85 11.07 -5.05 -3.51
N ILE A 86 10.88 -3.77 -3.18
CA ILE A 86 10.29 -2.79 -4.10
C ILE A 86 11.14 -2.67 -5.36
N ARG A 87 12.46 -2.52 -5.19
CA ARG A 87 13.40 -2.38 -6.29
C ARG A 87 13.42 -3.60 -7.20
N CYS A 88 13.56 -4.80 -6.62
CA CYS A 88 13.76 -6.03 -7.38
C CYS A 88 12.45 -6.62 -7.92
N SER A 89 11.35 -6.51 -7.17
CA SER A 89 10.09 -7.15 -7.54
C SER A 89 9.11 -6.23 -8.27
N LEU A 90 9.21 -4.91 -8.10
CA LEU A 90 8.30 -3.96 -8.72
C LEU A 90 8.98 -3.06 -9.74
N ALA A 91 10.05 -2.36 -9.33
CA ALA A 91 10.69 -1.36 -10.19
C ALA A 91 11.47 -2.01 -11.35
N TYR A 92 12.31 -3.00 -11.08
CA TYR A 92 13.11 -3.68 -12.10
C TYR A 92 12.26 -4.34 -13.18
N PRO A 93 11.23 -5.16 -12.85
CA PRO A 93 10.34 -5.75 -13.85
C PRO A 93 9.26 -4.77 -14.35
N ASN A 94 9.27 -3.51 -13.91
CA ASN A 94 8.30 -2.47 -14.29
C ASN A 94 6.84 -2.86 -14.03
N GLN A 95 6.56 -3.39 -12.84
CA GLN A 95 5.21 -3.82 -12.44
C GLN A 95 4.30 -2.63 -12.10
N PRO A 96 3.08 -2.54 -12.64
CA PRO A 96 2.16 -1.43 -12.43
C PRO A 96 1.42 -1.54 -11.08
N VAL A 97 2.16 -1.61 -9.98
CA VAL A 97 1.65 -1.68 -8.61
C VAL A 97 1.63 -0.30 -7.97
N VAL A 98 0.56 0.05 -7.29
CA VAL A 98 0.44 1.29 -6.53
C VAL A 98 0.77 1.05 -5.06
N LEU A 99 1.90 1.61 -4.61
CA LEU A 99 2.33 1.60 -3.22
C LEU A 99 1.74 2.81 -2.48
N VAL A 100 0.95 2.57 -1.45
CA VAL A 100 0.34 3.62 -0.63
C VAL A 100 1.02 3.64 0.75
N GLY A 101 2.05 4.48 0.87
CA GLY A 101 2.72 4.73 2.15
C GLY A 101 2.02 5.85 2.91
N THR A 102 1.41 5.52 4.05
CA THR A 102 0.79 6.50 4.93
C THR A 102 1.69 6.81 6.13
N HIS A 103 1.31 7.80 6.95
CA HIS A 103 2.01 8.15 8.18
C HIS A 103 3.51 8.48 7.99
N VAL A 104 3.86 9.12 6.86
CA VAL A 104 5.22 9.59 6.57
C VAL A 104 5.51 10.92 7.26
N GLY A 105 6.79 11.24 7.39
CA GLY A 105 7.27 12.44 8.06
C GLY A 105 7.39 12.29 9.58
N MET A 106 7.56 13.42 10.26
CA MET A 106 7.82 13.46 11.70
C MET A 106 6.56 13.51 12.57
N ALA A 107 5.40 13.81 11.99
CA ALA A 107 4.15 14.06 12.73
C ALA A 107 3.35 12.78 13.01
N ILE A 108 4.02 11.67 13.30
CA ILE A 108 3.36 10.37 13.55
C ILE A 108 2.72 10.28 14.94
N GLY A 109 3.07 11.17 15.87
CA GLY A 109 2.51 11.21 17.20
C GLY A 109 3.10 10.16 18.15
N LYS A 110 2.24 9.49 18.91
CA LYS A 110 2.64 8.56 19.98
C LYS A 110 3.40 7.31 19.52
N ASP A 111 3.31 6.95 18.26
CA ASP A 111 4.00 5.78 17.71
C ASP A 111 5.53 5.97 17.65
N GLY A 112 5.98 7.20 17.66
CA GLY A 112 7.38 7.55 17.91
C GLY A 112 8.30 7.37 16.71
N VAL A 113 9.60 7.48 16.99
CA VAL A 113 10.67 7.59 15.98
C VAL A 113 10.79 6.37 15.06
N THR A 114 10.49 5.19 15.55
CA THR A 114 10.60 3.94 14.76
C THR A 114 9.62 3.87 13.60
N GLN A 115 8.60 4.72 13.60
CA GLN A 115 7.56 4.74 12.58
C GLN A 115 7.57 6.02 11.74
N MET A 116 8.50 6.94 11.99
CA MET A 116 8.73 8.11 11.16
C MET A 116 9.30 7.69 9.81
N GLY A 117 8.56 7.95 8.73
CA GLY A 117 9.03 7.74 7.36
C GLY A 117 9.73 9.00 6.86
N LEU A 118 11.06 9.06 6.93
CA LEU A 118 11.85 10.23 6.55
C LEU A 118 12.53 10.06 5.19
N GLU A 119 12.73 8.83 4.75
CA GLU A 119 13.49 8.45 3.55
C GLU A 119 12.61 8.13 2.35
N ASP A 120 11.29 8.19 2.50
CA ASP A 120 10.32 7.73 1.51
C ASP A 120 10.53 8.38 0.13
N VAL A 121 10.62 9.69 0.05
CA VAL A 121 10.82 10.39 -1.23
C VAL A 121 12.18 10.07 -1.84
N SER A 122 13.26 10.04 -1.04
CA SER A 122 14.61 9.79 -1.54
C SER A 122 14.76 8.36 -2.08
N LEU A 123 14.24 7.37 -1.37
CA LEU A 123 14.28 5.96 -1.78
C LEU A 123 13.41 5.70 -3.02
N MET A 124 12.20 6.27 -3.08
CA MET A 124 11.32 6.06 -4.24
C MET A 124 11.78 6.82 -5.50
N ARG A 125 12.73 7.73 -5.39
CA ARG A 125 13.35 8.43 -6.51
C ARG A 125 14.65 7.79 -7.00
N ALA A 126 15.25 6.90 -6.23
CA ALA A 126 16.49 6.21 -6.60
C ALA A 126 16.22 5.10 -7.62
#